data_64d37e68ae6912c7fb7e04c6a8405aad
#
_entry.id   64d37e68ae6912c7fb7e04c6a8405aad
#
_cell.length_a   1.000
_cell.length_b   1.000
_cell.length_c   1.000
_cell.angle_alpha   90.00
_cell.angle_beta   90.00
_cell.angle_gamma   90.00
#
_symmetry.space_group_name_H-M   'P 1'
#
loop_
_entity.id
_entity.type
_entity.pdbx_description
1 polymer ?
#
loop_
_entity_poly.entity_id
_entity_poly.type
_entity_poly.pdbx_seq_one_letter_code
_entity_poly.pdbx_strand_id
1 'polypeptide(L)'
;MTIAPKLLDRGKALTGITGALGSYSNLSVVRKMEENSKILDPKKYTKTIDLLRSFFLSKNFLEVHTQNRLSILAACEDPETVATYEYEGQIWPLPQTGQMWLENELLRNPEAPGFFCLSTSYRAEPNPVPGRHETIFPMFEFEMHGGVDELKKMEIELCEYLGLPLDEENIQTYDDCGNQFNVKELDHDHEEKIGQGMITNFPEWTSPFWNMARNANGTSKKIDVILGGMETIGSAERSTDKDQMRDTFYTISDGQYAQLIIDLFGRSRVEKELEDFLSFDFFPRSGGGIGVQRLMSALS
;
A
#
# COMPACT_ATOMS: atom_id res chain seq x y z
N MET A 1 -26.42 24.31 -43.26
CA MET A 1 -26.82 22.90 -43.42
C MET A 1 -26.42 22.16 -42.16
N THR A 2 -27.33 22.06 -41.20
CA THR A 2 -27.08 21.54 -39.86
C THR A 2 -27.47 20.07 -39.86
N ILE A 3 -26.52 19.19 -39.63
CA ILE A 3 -26.75 17.74 -39.54
C ILE A 3 -26.99 17.41 -38.06
N ALA A 4 -28.23 17.10 -37.72
CA ALA A 4 -28.59 16.56 -36.41
C ALA A 4 -28.21 15.09 -36.32
N PRO A 5 -27.66 14.59 -35.16
CA PRO A 5 -27.38 13.19 -35.02
C PRO A 5 -28.67 12.38 -34.81
N LYS A 6 -28.81 11.29 -35.54
CA LYS A 6 -29.89 10.31 -35.41
C LYS A 6 -29.74 9.60 -34.03
N LEU A 7 -30.76 9.75 -33.20
CA LEU A 7 -30.98 8.90 -32.02
C LEU A 7 -31.22 7.46 -32.49
N LEU A 8 -30.28 6.55 -32.16
CA LEU A 8 -30.45 5.13 -32.32
C LEU A 8 -31.46 4.63 -31.27
N ASP A 9 -32.53 4.04 -31.77
CA ASP A 9 -33.57 3.36 -30.97
C ASP A 9 -32.98 2.17 -30.23
N ARG A 10 -32.79 2.30 -28.90
CA ARG A 10 -32.29 1.26 -27.98
C ARG A 10 -33.40 0.38 -27.41
N GLY A 11 -34.50 0.22 -28.11
CA GLY A 11 -35.72 -0.46 -27.67
C GLY A 11 -35.80 -1.97 -27.93
N LYS A 12 -34.76 -2.66 -28.48
CA LYS A 12 -34.86 -4.10 -28.80
C LYS A 12 -33.57 -4.87 -28.55
N ALA A 13 -33.14 -4.98 -27.30
CA ALA A 13 -32.10 -5.98 -26.92
C ALA A 13 -32.15 -6.33 -25.42
N LEU A 14 -33.34 -6.48 -24.83
CA LEU A 14 -33.48 -6.94 -23.43
C LEU A 14 -34.54 -8.04 -23.28
N THR A 15 -34.59 -8.98 -24.27
CA THR A 15 -35.39 -10.21 -24.11
C THR A 15 -34.50 -11.42 -24.42
N GLY A 16 -33.65 -11.80 -23.47
CA GLY A 16 -32.80 -12.98 -23.65
C GLY A 16 -31.98 -13.40 -22.43
N ILE A 17 -32.19 -12.78 -21.27
CA ILE A 17 -31.56 -13.20 -20.01
C ILE A 17 -32.65 -13.46 -18.96
N THR A 18 -33.48 -14.47 -19.22
CA THR A 18 -34.34 -15.08 -18.21
C THR A 18 -33.84 -16.49 -17.93
N GLY A 19 -32.69 -16.58 -17.26
CA GLY A 19 -32.15 -17.85 -16.81
C GLY A 19 -31.10 -17.62 -15.76
N ALA A 20 -31.50 -17.76 -14.48
CA ALA A 20 -30.68 -17.64 -13.27
C ALA A 20 -30.62 -16.25 -12.60
N LEU A 21 -31.77 -15.61 -12.41
CA LEU A 21 -31.95 -14.77 -11.24
C LEU A 21 -32.34 -15.68 -10.06
N GLY A 22 -31.35 -16.36 -9.50
CA GLY A 22 -31.47 -16.84 -8.13
C GLY A 22 -31.81 -15.63 -7.27
N SER A 23 -32.87 -15.75 -6.47
CA SER A 23 -33.35 -14.72 -5.55
C SER A 23 -32.21 -14.29 -4.63
N TYR A 24 -31.49 -13.24 -4.99
CA TYR A 24 -30.58 -12.56 -4.07
C TYR A 24 -31.42 -11.80 -3.04
N SER A 25 -31.97 -12.54 -2.09
CA SER A 25 -32.44 -12.00 -0.82
C SER A 25 -31.26 -11.65 0.08
N ASN A 26 -30.29 -10.90 -0.45
CA ASN A 26 -29.07 -10.52 0.27
C ASN A 26 -29.09 -9.06 0.73
N LEU A 27 -30.25 -8.57 1.14
CA LEU A 27 -30.32 -7.40 2.03
C LEU A 27 -29.45 -7.56 3.28
N SER A 28 -29.23 -8.79 3.73
CA SER A 28 -28.35 -9.09 4.86
C SER A 28 -26.86 -8.97 4.53
N VAL A 29 -26.43 -9.24 3.29
CA VAL A 29 -25.04 -9.05 2.86
C VAL A 29 -24.77 -7.57 2.62
N VAL A 30 -25.67 -6.85 1.97
CA VAL A 30 -25.56 -5.39 1.79
C VAL A 30 -25.57 -4.69 3.16
N ARG A 31 -26.47 -5.07 4.10
CA ARG A 31 -26.42 -4.55 5.47
C ARG A 31 -25.14 -4.90 6.22
N LYS A 32 -24.58 -6.12 6.08
CA LYS A 32 -23.30 -6.46 6.67
C LYS A 32 -22.15 -5.66 6.07
N MET A 33 -22.20 -5.33 4.79
CA MET A 33 -21.21 -4.44 4.16
C MET A 33 -21.36 -3.00 4.65
N GLU A 34 -22.60 -2.52 4.86
CA GLU A 34 -22.88 -1.20 5.45
C GLU A 34 -22.50 -1.11 6.93
N GLU A 35 -22.66 -2.19 7.69
CA GLU A 35 -22.27 -2.25 9.11
C GLU A 35 -20.74 -2.28 9.32
N ASN A 36 -19.97 -2.74 8.34
CA ASN A 36 -18.52 -2.88 8.41
C ASN A 36 -17.74 -1.76 7.68
N SER A 37 -18.38 -0.94 6.86
CA SER A 37 -17.71 0.21 6.24
C SER A 37 -17.89 1.46 7.11
N LYS A 38 -16.85 1.85 7.84
CA LYS A 38 -16.82 3.18 8.48
C LYS A 38 -16.93 4.24 7.40
N ILE A 39 -18.08 4.90 7.31
CA ILE A 39 -18.22 6.08 6.47
C ILE A 39 -17.26 7.14 7.02
N LEU A 40 -16.34 7.57 6.17
CA LEU A 40 -15.38 8.63 6.54
C LEU A 40 -16.10 9.94 6.82
N ASP A 41 -15.75 10.60 7.92
CA ASP A 41 -16.16 11.99 8.14
C ASP A 41 -15.49 12.88 7.06
N PRO A 42 -16.26 13.50 6.17
CA PRO A 42 -15.70 14.23 5.03
C PRO A 42 -14.90 15.48 5.45
N LYS A 43 -15.20 16.07 6.62
CA LYS A 43 -14.46 17.23 7.11
C LYS A 43 -13.10 16.83 7.68
N LYS A 44 -13.08 15.76 8.48
CA LYS A 44 -11.83 15.19 9.00
C LYS A 44 -10.96 14.69 7.85
N TYR A 45 -11.55 13.96 6.91
CA TYR A 45 -10.85 13.48 5.72
C TYR A 45 -10.20 14.62 4.94
N THR A 46 -10.98 15.65 4.56
CA THR A 46 -10.45 16.81 3.82
C THR A 46 -9.29 17.45 4.58
N LYS A 47 -9.46 17.71 5.88
CA LYS A 47 -8.40 18.31 6.69
C LYS A 47 -7.13 17.46 6.71
N THR A 48 -7.26 16.15 6.86
CA THR A 48 -6.11 15.24 6.90
C THR A 48 -5.37 15.20 5.55
N ILE A 49 -6.11 15.10 4.45
CA ILE A 49 -5.52 15.10 3.10
C ILE A 49 -4.85 16.44 2.79
N ASP A 50 -5.45 17.57 3.16
CA ASP A 50 -4.86 18.89 2.96
C ASP A 50 -3.55 19.06 3.76
N LEU A 51 -3.48 18.54 4.99
CA LEU A 51 -2.24 18.53 5.78
C LEU A 51 -1.15 17.71 5.09
N LEU A 52 -1.45 16.49 4.65
CA LEU A 52 -0.49 15.64 3.96
C LEU A 52 -0.02 16.27 2.65
N ARG A 53 -0.94 16.74 1.80
CA ARG A 53 -0.56 17.44 0.56
C ARG A 53 0.32 18.66 0.83
N SER A 54 -0.05 19.48 1.81
CA SER A 54 0.73 20.68 2.16
C SER A 54 2.14 20.33 2.60
N PHE A 55 2.32 19.28 3.39
CA PHE A 55 3.64 18.81 3.81
C PHE A 55 4.50 18.38 2.61
N PHE A 56 4.00 17.46 1.78
CA PHE A 56 4.77 16.92 0.65
C PHE A 56 5.03 17.98 -0.44
N LEU A 57 4.06 18.85 -0.73
CA LEU A 57 4.25 19.98 -1.65
C LEU A 57 5.28 20.98 -1.13
N SER A 58 5.37 21.22 0.19
CA SER A 58 6.40 22.09 0.78
C SER A 58 7.81 21.55 0.58
N LYS A 59 7.96 20.25 0.35
CA LYS A 59 9.22 19.56 0.02
C LYS A 59 9.44 19.43 -1.50
N ASN A 60 8.60 20.08 -2.31
CA ASN A 60 8.59 20.05 -3.77
C ASN A 60 8.32 18.66 -4.37
N PHE A 61 7.62 17.78 -3.66
CA PHE A 61 7.15 16.53 -4.23
C PHE A 61 6.04 16.79 -5.24
N LEU A 62 5.92 15.91 -6.23
CA LEU A 62 4.90 15.99 -7.26
C LEU A 62 3.77 15.00 -6.99
N GLU A 63 2.52 15.46 -7.08
CA GLU A 63 1.36 14.56 -7.00
C GLU A 63 1.14 13.86 -8.34
N VAL A 64 1.03 12.54 -8.33
CA VAL A 64 0.77 11.74 -9.53
C VAL A 64 -0.46 10.86 -9.35
N HIS A 65 -1.07 10.50 -10.47
CA HIS A 65 -2.17 9.54 -10.51
C HIS A 65 -1.61 8.15 -10.84
N THR A 66 -1.77 7.21 -9.92
CA THR A 66 -1.30 5.83 -10.12
C THR A 66 -2.17 5.11 -11.15
N GLN A 67 -1.52 4.41 -12.10
CA GLN A 67 -2.19 3.56 -13.07
C GLN A 67 -2.07 2.10 -12.63
N ASN A 68 -3.08 1.56 -12.04
CA ASN A 68 -3.10 0.26 -11.38
C ASN A 68 -3.15 -0.92 -12.36
N ARG A 69 -2.17 -1.04 -13.27
CA ARG A 69 -2.18 -2.03 -14.36
C ARG A 69 -0.99 -2.98 -14.34
N LEU A 70 -0.23 -3.06 -13.25
CA LEU A 70 0.92 -3.93 -13.16
C LEU A 70 0.64 -5.07 -12.17
N SER A 71 0.75 -6.31 -12.61
CA SER A 71 0.45 -7.47 -11.78
C SER A 71 1.46 -7.67 -10.66
N ILE A 72 2.75 -7.44 -10.90
CA ILE A 72 3.80 -7.53 -9.86
C ILE A 72 3.68 -6.43 -8.80
N LEU A 73 2.82 -5.46 -9.02
CA LEU A 73 2.64 -4.27 -8.18
C LEU A 73 1.37 -4.34 -7.34
N ALA A 74 0.60 -5.42 -7.50
CA ALA A 74 -0.71 -5.53 -6.87
C ALA A 74 -0.62 -5.78 -5.36
N ALA A 75 0.35 -6.57 -4.94
CA ALA A 75 0.50 -7.01 -3.55
C ALA A 75 1.75 -6.39 -2.94
N CYS A 76 1.60 -5.69 -1.82
CA CYS A 76 2.71 -5.15 -1.05
C CYS A 76 3.14 -6.04 0.12
N GLU A 77 2.26 -6.90 0.63
CA GLU A 77 2.55 -7.71 1.81
C GLU A 77 1.99 -9.13 1.68
N ASP A 78 0.69 -9.27 1.47
CA ASP A 78 0.02 -10.56 1.41
C ASP A 78 -0.63 -10.79 0.05
N PRO A 79 -0.06 -11.66 -0.80
CA PRO A 79 -0.60 -11.96 -2.12
C PRO A 79 -1.95 -12.73 -2.05
N GLU A 80 -2.27 -13.40 -0.94
CA GLU A 80 -3.54 -14.11 -0.78
C GLU A 80 -4.73 -13.15 -0.69
N THR A 81 -4.49 -11.89 -0.37
CA THR A 81 -5.51 -10.85 -0.28
C THR A 81 -5.71 -10.06 -1.57
N VAL A 82 -5.05 -10.45 -2.67
CA VAL A 82 -5.20 -9.81 -3.99
C VAL A 82 -6.60 -10.02 -4.53
N ALA A 83 -7.35 -8.93 -4.73
CA ALA A 83 -8.60 -8.92 -5.47
C ALA A 83 -8.34 -8.63 -6.95
N THR A 84 -9.19 -9.15 -7.83
CA THR A 84 -9.05 -8.97 -9.27
C THR A 84 -10.34 -8.46 -9.91
N TYR A 85 -10.21 -7.86 -11.09
CA TYR A 85 -11.34 -7.53 -11.96
C TYR A 85 -11.02 -7.91 -13.40
N GLU A 86 -12.06 -8.15 -14.19
CA GLU A 86 -11.91 -8.42 -15.62
C GLU A 86 -12.20 -7.13 -16.41
N TYR A 87 -11.29 -6.79 -17.30
CA TYR A 87 -11.45 -5.66 -18.21
C TYR A 87 -10.82 -5.97 -19.57
N GLU A 88 -11.57 -5.75 -20.64
CA GLU A 88 -11.13 -6.03 -22.02
C GLU A 88 -10.62 -7.46 -22.24
N GLY A 89 -11.26 -8.44 -21.57
CA GLY A 89 -10.90 -9.86 -21.69
C GLY A 89 -9.59 -10.25 -20.98
N GLN A 90 -9.09 -9.39 -20.09
CA GLN A 90 -7.92 -9.65 -19.27
C GLN A 90 -8.24 -9.49 -17.79
N ILE A 91 -7.59 -10.30 -16.96
CA ILE A 91 -7.66 -10.19 -15.50
C ILE A 91 -6.63 -9.16 -15.04
N TRP A 92 -7.08 -8.22 -14.23
CA TRP A 92 -6.28 -7.14 -13.64
C TRP A 92 -6.39 -7.17 -12.13
N PRO A 93 -5.32 -6.80 -11.40
CA PRO A 93 -5.43 -6.63 -9.96
C PRO A 93 -6.21 -5.37 -9.59
N LEU A 94 -7.02 -5.45 -8.54
CA LEU A 94 -7.38 -4.27 -7.77
C LEU A 94 -6.18 -3.89 -6.90
N PRO A 95 -5.72 -2.64 -6.89
CA PRO A 95 -4.48 -2.28 -6.23
C PRO A 95 -4.60 -2.41 -4.72
N GLN A 96 -3.59 -2.97 -4.08
CA GLN A 96 -3.40 -2.88 -2.63
C GLN A 96 -2.60 -1.62 -2.26
N THR A 97 -1.76 -1.15 -3.19
CA THR A 97 -0.87 -0.02 -3.02
C THR A 97 -0.55 0.63 -4.37
N GLY A 98 -0.25 1.91 -4.36
CA GLY A 98 0.34 2.65 -5.48
C GLY A 98 1.87 2.70 -5.43
N GLN A 99 2.49 2.08 -4.43
CA GLN A 99 3.90 2.24 -4.09
C GLN A 99 4.85 1.96 -5.26
N MET A 100 4.70 0.80 -5.90
CA MET A 100 5.58 0.45 -7.02
C MET A 100 5.38 1.35 -8.25
N TRP A 101 4.18 1.92 -8.42
CA TRP A 101 3.97 2.94 -9.44
C TRP A 101 4.73 4.22 -9.13
N LEU A 102 4.77 4.63 -7.86
CA LEU A 102 5.57 5.77 -7.40
C LEU A 102 7.07 5.52 -7.61
N GLU A 103 7.56 4.31 -7.32
CA GLU A 103 8.95 3.92 -7.66
C GLU A 103 9.21 4.06 -9.17
N ASN A 104 8.29 3.60 -10.01
CA ASN A 104 8.39 3.72 -11.46
C ASN A 104 8.48 5.20 -11.91
N GLU A 105 7.66 6.07 -11.31
CA GLU A 105 7.70 7.51 -11.60
C GLU A 105 9.03 8.13 -11.18
N LEU A 106 9.54 7.79 -10.00
CA LEU A 106 10.81 8.31 -9.50
C LEU A 106 12.01 7.81 -10.33
N LEU A 107 12.02 6.53 -10.70
CA LEU A 107 13.07 5.94 -11.53
C LEU A 107 13.10 6.51 -12.95
N ARG A 108 11.95 6.94 -13.48
CA ARG A 108 11.86 7.60 -14.80
C ARG A 108 12.19 9.09 -14.75
N ASN A 109 12.02 9.73 -13.61
CA ASN A 109 12.22 11.16 -13.42
C ASN A 109 13.15 11.40 -12.22
N PRO A 110 14.43 10.98 -12.31
CA PRO A 110 15.36 11.00 -11.18
C PRO A 110 15.73 12.40 -10.68
N GLU A 111 15.39 13.45 -11.41
CA GLU A 111 15.56 14.85 -11.00
C GLU A 111 14.45 15.37 -10.09
N ALA A 112 13.31 14.67 -10.03
CA ALA A 112 12.23 15.06 -9.14
C ALA A 112 12.59 14.75 -7.67
N PRO A 113 12.31 15.63 -6.71
CA PRO A 113 12.59 15.38 -5.30
C PRO A 113 11.87 14.16 -4.73
N GLY A 114 10.70 13.86 -5.26
CA GLY A 114 9.86 12.73 -4.89
C GLY A 114 8.46 12.85 -5.47
N PHE A 115 7.70 11.80 -5.30
CA PHE A 115 6.33 11.69 -5.76
C PHE A 115 5.41 11.26 -4.63
N PHE A 116 4.15 11.65 -4.71
CA PHE A 116 3.10 11.13 -3.83
C PHE A 116 1.79 10.94 -4.60
N CYS A 117 0.92 10.12 -4.05
CA CYS A 117 -0.41 9.91 -4.58
C CYS A 117 -1.43 9.68 -3.46
N LEU A 118 -2.69 9.90 -3.78
CA LEU A 118 -3.83 9.42 -3.03
C LEU A 118 -4.41 8.23 -3.78
N SER A 119 -4.36 7.06 -3.19
CA SER A 119 -4.83 5.80 -3.77
C SER A 119 -5.97 5.19 -2.96
N THR A 120 -6.58 4.15 -3.50
CA THR A 120 -7.50 3.29 -2.75
C THR A 120 -6.88 1.90 -2.67
N SER A 121 -6.70 1.41 -1.44
CA SER A 121 -6.28 0.04 -1.19
C SER A 121 -7.48 -0.90 -1.21
N TYR A 122 -7.34 -2.03 -1.90
CA TYR A 122 -8.31 -3.12 -1.93
C TYR A 122 -7.66 -4.37 -1.38
N ARG A 123 -8.12 -4.83 -0.21
CA ARG A 123 -7.61 -6.03 0.45
C ARG A 123 -8.75 -7.03 0.64
N ALA A 124 -8.68 -8.15 -0.09
CA ALA A 124 -9.68 -9.22 0.01
C ALA A 124 -9.37 -10.14 1.21
N GLU A 125 -9.22 -9.56 2.39
CA GLU A 125 -8.93 -10.33 3.59
C GLU A 125 -10.07 -11.29 3.94
N PRO A 126 -9.77 -12.59 4.09
CA PRO A 126 -10.83 -13.58 4.37
C PRO A 126 -11.44 -13.42 5.76
N ASN A 127 -10.70 -12.91 6.73
CA ASN A 127 -11.11 -12.76 8.12
C ASN A 127 -10.73 -11.39 8.70
N PRO A 128 -11.30 -10.28 8.20
CA PRO A 128 -10.96 -8.96 8.68
C PRO A 128 -11.36 -8.77 10.15
N VAL A 129 -10.47 -8.21 10.96
CA VAL A 129 -10.78 -7.88 12.35
C VAL A 129 -11.61 -6.59 12.38
N PRO A 130 -12.85 -6.63 12.90
CA PRO A 130 -13.73 -5.46 12.93
C PRO A 130 -13.11 -4.28 13.68
N GLY A 131 -13.16 -3.10 13.08
CA GLY A 131 -12.62 -1.86 13.66
C GLY A 131 -11.12 -1.67 13.47
N ARG A 132 -10.41 -2.68 12.94
CA ARG A 132 -8.97 -2.65 12.72
C ARG A 132 -8.59 -2.90 11.25
N HIS A 133 -9.25 -3.86 10.61
CA HIS A 133 -9.03 -4.21 9.21
C HIS A 133 -10.18 -3.72 8.35
N GLU A 134 -9.90 -2.71 7.54
CA GLU A 134 -10.79 -2.29 6.48
C GLU A 134 -10.38 -3.01 5.18
N THR A 135 -11.34 -3.42 4.37
CA THR A 135 -11.08 -4.10 3.10
C THR A 135 -10.92 -3.15 1.91
N ILE A 136 -11.46 -1.94 2.05
CA ILE A 136 -11.35 -0.86 1.04
C ILE A 136 -11.14 0.45 1.81
N PHE A 137 -9.99 1.08 1.61
CA PHE A 137 -9.66 2.29 2.35
C PHE A 137 -8.71 3.20 1.58
N PRO A 138 -8.72 4.53 1.85
CA PRO A 138 -7.79 5.46 1.25
C PRO A 138 -6.39 5.32 1.85
N MET A 139 -5.39 5.34 0.97
CA MET A 139 -3.98 5.42 1.29
C MET A 139 -3.39 6.71 0.73
N PHE A 140 -2.53 7.36 1.49
CA PHE A 140 -1.65 8.40 1.00
C PHE A 140 -0.24 7.84 0.94
N GLU A 141 0.36 7.81 -0.24
CA GLU A 141 1.63 7.10 -0.46
C GLU A 141 2.66 8.03 -1.07
N PHE A 142 3.93 7.79 -0.78
CA PHE A 142 5.03 8.61 -1.25
C PHE A 142 6.26 7.77 -1.58
N GLU A 143 7.12 8.30 -2.47
CA GLU A 143 8.43 7.73 -2.80
C GLU A 143 9.42 8.87 -3.02
N MET A 144 10.66 8.73 -2.52
CA MET A 144 11.67 9.79 -2.48
C MET A 144 13.09 9.25 -2.69
N HIS A 145 14.02 10.14 -2.99
CA HIS A 145 15.44 9.83 -2.93
C HIS A 145 15.93 9.65 -1.51
N GLY A 146 16.96 8.84 -1.37
CA GLY A 146 17.61 8.58 -0.10
C GLY A 146 17.28 7.21 0.48
N GLY A 147 18.06 6.80 1.46
CA GLY A 147 17.91 5.53 2.17
C GLY A 147 17.05 5.65 3.42
N VAL A 148 17.20 4.68 4.31
CA VAL A 148 16.40 4.57 5.53
C VAL A 148 16.62 5.74 6.49
N ASP A 149 17.81 6.37 6.48
CA ASP A 149 18.11 7.50 7.36
C ASP A 149 17.37 8.78 6.93
N GLU A 150 17.34 9.07 5.60
CA GLU A 150 16.55 10.15 5.03
C GLU A 150 15.06 9.92 5.21
N LEU A 151 14.61 8.68 5.02
CA LEU A 151 13.22 8.28 5.25
C LEU A 151 12.80 8.52 6.70
N LYS A 152 13.57 8.00 7.65
CA LYS A 152 13.34 8.19 9.08
C LYS A 152 13.25 9.68 9.45
N LYS A 153 14.17 10.49 8.96
CA LYS A 153 14.17 11.94 9.19
C LYS A 153 12.89 12.58 8.65
N MET A 154 12.50 12.24 7.43
CA MET A 154 11.30 12.78 6.79
C MET A 154 10.03 12.41 7.55
N GLU A 155 9.92 11.18 8.05
CA GLU A 155 8.78 10.72 8.84
C GLU A 155 8.71 11.39 10.21
N ILE A 156 9.83 11.63 10.87
CA ILE A 156 9.88 12.43 12.11
C ILE A 156 9.40 13.86 11.84
N GLU A 157 9.90 14.52 10.78
CA GLU A 157 9.44 15.85 10.38
C GLU A 157 7.94 15.89 10.03
N LEU A 158 7.42 14.82 9.41
CA LEU A 158 5.99 14.68 9.13
C LEU A 158 5.18 14.59 10.43
N CYS A 159 5.61 13.75 11.36
CA CYS A 159 4.95 13.59 12.65
C CYS A 159 4.94 14.91 13.45
N GLU A 160 6.06 15.64 13.47
CA GLU A 160 6.14 16.97 14.08
C GLU A 160 5.17 17.96 13.42
N TYR A 161 5.14 17.99 12.08
CA TYR A 161 4.24 18.86 11.31
C TYR A 161 2.77 18.56 11.59
N LEU A 162 2.42 17.29 11.80
CA LEU A 162 1.08 16.84 12.14
C LEU A 162 0.70 17.11 13.61
N GLY A 163 1.64 17.57 14.44
CA GLY A 163 1.44 17.77 15.88
C GLY A 163 1.48 16.49 16.70
N LEU A 164 2.12 15.45 16.16
CA LEU A 164 2.31 14.13 16.76
C LEU A 164 3.81 13.80 16.87
N PRO A 165 4.62 14.61 17.62
CA PRO A 165 6.07 14.42 17.65
C PRO A 165 6.44 13.06 18.24
N LEU A 166 7.51 12.45 17.72
CA LEU A 166 8.05 11.19 18.22
C LEU A 166 9.22 11.48 19.17
N ASP A 167 9.15 10.93 20.37
CA ASP A 167 10.25 10.96 21.32
C ASP A 167 11.35 9.98 20.88
N GLU A 168 12.63 10.37 21.01
CA GLU A 168 13.77 9.52 20.60
C GLU A 168 13.76 8.15 21.29
N GLU A 169 13.34 8.08 22.57
CA GLU A 169 13.23 6.85 23.34
C GLU A 169 12.18 5.86 22.80
N ASN A 170 11.22 6.36 22.02
CA ASN A 170 10.18 5.57 21.38
C ASN A 170 10.55 5.14 19.93
N ILE A 171 11.80 5.37 19.51
CA ILE A 171 12.33 4.90 18.25
C ILE A 171 13.21 3.68 18.52
N GLN A 172 12.69 2.49 18.26
CA GLN A 172 13.30 1.23 18.63
C GLN A 172 13.44 0.29 17.42
N THR A 173 14.32 -0.70 17.53
CA THR A 173 14.33 -1.81 16.58
C THR A 173 13.21 -2.81 16.90
N TYR A 174 12.83 -3.62 15.92
CA TYR A 174 11.85 -4.69 16.14
C TYR A 174 12.29 -5.64 17.28
N ASP A 175 13.56 -5.99 17.31
CA ASP A 175 14.13 -6.88 18.35
C ASP A 175 14.10 -6.21 19.73
N ASP A 176 14.38 -4.90 19.83
CA ASP A 176 14.29 -4.18 21.11
C ASP A 176 12.86 -4.13 21.63
N CYS A 177 11.89 -3.86 20.77
CA CYS A 177 10.47 -3.95 21.12
C CYS A 177 10.07 -5.36 21.56
N GLY A 178 10.51 -6.39 20.81
CA GLY A 178 10.26 -7.78 21.16
C GLY A 178 10.84 -8.14 22.54
N ASN A 179 12.05 -7.70 22.83
CA ASN A 179 12.70 -7.89 24.13
C ASN A 179 11.96 -7.16 25.26
N GLN A 180 11.50 -5.91 25.02
CA GLN A 180 10.75 -5.13 25.99
C GLN A 180 9.45 -5.83 26.40
N PHE A 181 8.74 -6.43 25.46
CA PHE A 181 7.49 -7.15 25.71
C PHE A 181 7.70 -8.64 26.01
N ASN A 182 8.92 -9.13 25.93
CA ASN A 182 9.26 -10.55 26.05
C ASN A 182 8.47 -11.44 25.07
N VAL A 183 8.39 -11.01 23.81
CA VAL A 183 7.74 -11.72 22.70
C VAL A 183 8.67 -11.80 21.50
N LYS A 184 8.44 -12.80 20.64
CA LYS A 184 9.12 -12.89 19.36
C LYS A 184 8.41 -12.07 18.29
N GLU A 185 7.09 -12.08 18.30
CA GLU A 185 6.22 -11.42 17.32
C GLU A 185 5.44 -10.31 17.98
N LEU A 186 5.51 -9.12 17.36
CA LEU A 186 4.72 -7.98 17.77
C LEU A 186 3.34 -8.08 17.14
N ASP A 187 2.32 -7.79 17.91
CA ASP A 187 0.94 -7.74 17.49
C ASP A 187 0.29 -6.41 17.88
N HIS A 188 -1.00 -6.30 17.63
CA HIS A 188 -1.76 -5.08 17.91
C HIS A 188 -1.80 -4.67 19.38
N ASP A 189 -1.77 -5.63 20.31
CA ASP A 189 -1.74 -5.30 21.76
C ASP A 189 -0.42 -4.62 22.14
N HIS A 190 0.67 -4.93 21.41
CA HIS A 190 1.97 -4.30 21.58
C HIS A 190 1.99 -2.91 20.96
N GLU A 191 1.37 -2.71 19.77
CA GLU A 191 1.23 -1.38 19.16
C GLU A 191 0.42 -0.44 20.06
N GLU A 192 -0.69 -0.92 20.68
CA GLU A 192 -1.48 -0.14 21.63
C GLU A 192 -0.66 0.30 22.84
N LYS A 193 0.23 -0.57 23.34
CA LYS A 193 1.12 -0.24 24.48
C LYS A 193 2.23 0.73 24.10
N ILE A 194 2.75 0.67 22.87
CA ILE A 194 3.70 1.65 22.34
C ILE A 194 3.00 3.02 22.23
N GLY A 195 1.74 3.02 21.79
CA GLY A 195 0.93 4.23 21.68
C GLY A 195 1.40 5.18 20.59
N GLN A 196 2.66 5.69 20.71
CA GLN A 196 3.29 6.57 19.73
C GLN A 196 4.78 6.29 19.67
N GLY A 197 5.29 5.88 18.48
CA GLY A 197 6.68 5.49 18.31
C GLY A 197 7.02 5.06 16.89
N MET A 198 8.24 4.59 16.71
CA MET A 198 8.74 4.08 15.44
C MET A 198 9.47 2.77 15.66
N ILE A 199 9.11 1.75 14.89
CA ILE A 199 9.74 0.43 14.89
C ILE A 199 10.56 0.30 13.61
N THR A 200 11.83 -0.13 13.74
CA THR A 200 12.78 -0.22 12.62
C THR A 200 13.43 -1.60 12.54
N ASN A 201 14.08 -1.90 11.42
CA ASN A 201 14.91 -3.09 11.24
C ASN A 201 14.16 -4.41 11.47
N PHE A 202 13.20 -4.70 10.60
CA PHE A 202 12.35 -5.88 10.71
C PHE A 202 13.10 -7.17 10.33
N PRO A 203 12.99 -8.23 11.15
CA PRO A 203 13.58 -9.53 10.82
C PRO A 203 12.97 -10.15 9.54
N GLU A 204 13.74 -10.95 8.80
CA GLU A 204 13.28 -11.57 7.55
C GLU A 204 12.06 -12.48 7.72
N TRP A 205 11.90 -13.12 8.87
CA TRP A 205 10.73 -13.97 9.15
C TRP A 205 9.41 -13.20 9.29
N THR A 206 9.43 -11.85 9.35
CA THR A 206 8.24 -11.00 9.26
C THR A 206 7.78 -10.78 7.82
N SER A 207 8.40 -11.47 6.85
CA SER A 207 8.09 -11.44 5.43
C SER A 207 8.11 -10.03 4.80
N PRO A 208 9.21 -9.27 4.96
CA PRO A 208 9.33 -7.96 4.33
C PRO A 208 9.31 -8.11 2.80
N PHE A 209 8.74 -7.12 2.12
CA PHE A 209 8.51 -7.18 0.68
C PHE A 209 9.80 -7.42 -0.12
N TRP A 210 9.68 -8.08 -1.28
CA TRP A 210 10.83 -8.59 -2.06
C TRP A 210 11.81 -7.50 -2.50
N ASN A 211 11.36 -6.27 -2.75
CA ASN A 211 12.22 -5.17 -3.21
C ASN A 211 12.74 -4.26 -2.08
N MET A 212 12.46 -4.56 -0.82
CA MET A 212 13.03 -3.82 0.30
C MET A 212 14.52 -4.08 0.42
N ALA A 213 15.29 -3.07 0.79
CA ALA A 213 16.71 -3.22 1.11
C ALA A 213 16.92 -4.00 2.41
N ARG A 214 18.03 -4.72 2.48
CA ARG A 214 18.44 -5.50 3.66
C ARG A 214 19.69 -4.90 4.30
N ASN A 215 19.76 -4.96 5.61
CA ASN A 215 20.96 -4.66 6.38
C ASN A 215 21.96 -5.84 6.29
N ALA A 216 23.22 -5.61 6.64
CA ALA A 216 24.25 -6.65 6.64
C ALA A 216 23.94 -7.81 7.60
N ASN A 217 23.13 -7.60 8.64
CA ASN A 217 22.66 -8.62 9.58
C ASN A 217 21.42 -9.40 9.09
N GLY A 218 20.93 -9.13 7.89
CA GLY A 218 19.77 -9.81 7.30
C GLY A 218 18.41 -9.24 7.69
N THR A 219 18.34 -8.18 8.51
CA THR A 219 17.07 -7.48 8.74
C THR A 219 16.71 -6.57 7.58
N SER A 220 15.43 -6.34 7.35
CA SER A 220 14.98 -5.37 6.34
C SER A 220 15.06 -3.94 6.88
N LYS A 221 15.33 -2.99 5.99
CA LYS A 221 15.30 -1.56 6.28
C LYS A 221 13.87 -1.01 6.20
N LYS A 222 12.97 -1.67 6.93
CA LYS A 222 11.57 -1.30 7.08
C LYS A 222 11.38 -0.40 8.30
N ILE A 223 10.44 0.52 8.22
CA ILE A 223 9.99 1.38 9.31
C ILE A 223 8.47 1.30 9.40
N ASP A 224 7.94 1.10 10.61
CA ASP A 224 6.54 1.29 10.92
C ASP A 224 6.40 2.41 11.96
N VAL A 225 5.60 3.43 11.65
CA VAL A 225 5.28 4.52 12.59
C VAL A 225 3.94 4.21 13.24
N ILE A 226 3.97 4.09 14.56
CA ILE A 226 2.80 3.85 15.40
C ILE A 226 2.27 5.19 15.89
N LEU A 227 1.03 5.51 15.57
CA LEU A 227 0.32 6.71 16.03
C LEU A 227 -1.04 6.32 16.60
N GLY A 228 -1.32 6.74 17.83
CA GLY A 228 -2.57 6.39 18.50
C GLY A 228 -2.74 4.88 18.72
N GLY A 229 -1.64 4.15 18.94
CA GLY A 229 -1.65 2.71 19.18
C GLY A 229 -1.87 1.84 17.94
N MET A 230 -1.67 2.38 16.74
CA MET A 230 -1.80 1.62 15.48
C MET A 230 -0.68 1.97 14.52
N GLU A 231 -0.14 0.96 13.81
CA GLU A 231 0.70 1.21 12.65
C GLU A 231 -0.05 2.11 11.67
N THR A 232 0.44 3.33 11.50
CA THR A 232 -0.21 4.37 10.68
C THR A 232 0.57 4.62 9.40
N ILE A 233 1.91 4.49 9.44
CA ILE A 233 2.79 4.59 8.29
C ILE A 233 3.62 3.32 8.22
N GLY A 234 3.58 2.62 7.09
CA GLY A 234 4.49 1.53 6.77
C GLY A 234 5.39 1.95 5.61
N SER A 235 6.70 1.86 5.79
CA SER A 235 7.68 2.37 4.84
C SER A 235 8.96 1.56 4.78
N ALA A 236 9.78 1.74 3.74
CA ALA A 236 11.06 1.06 3.61
C ALA A 236 12.01 1.74 2.62
N GLU A 237 13.31 1.51 2.81
CA GLU A 237 14.30 1.69 1.76
C GLU A 237 14.17 0.58 0.73
N ARG A 238 14.33 0.93 -0.56
CA ARG A 238 14.26 -0.02 -1.67
C ARG A 238 15.64 -0.53 -2.03
N SER A 239 15.72 -1.81 -2.38
CA SER A 239 16.98 -2.40 -2.85
C SER A 239 17.42 -1.77 -4.18
N THR A 240 18.73 -1.64 -4.34
CA THR A 240 19.38 -1.29 -5.61
C THR A 240 20.01 -2.49 -6.29
N ASP A 241 20.00 -3.65 -5.64
CA ASP A 241 20.58 -4.90 -6.14
C ASP A 241 19.55 -5.68 -6.95
N LYS A 242 19.72 -5.66 -8.28
CA LYS A 242 18.80 -6.31 -9.23
C LYS A 242 18.74 -7.82 -9.06
N ASP A 243 19.86 -8.45 -8.76
CA ASP A 243 19.93 -9.90 -8.63
C ASP A 243 19.28 -10.33 -7.31
N GLN A 244 19.55 -9.60 -6.23
CA GLN A 244 18.85 -9.82 -4.95
C GLN A 244 17.34 -9.65 -5.10
N MET A 245 16.87 -8.59 -5.75
CA MET A 245 15.43 -8.36 -5.96
C MET A 245 14.79 -9.50 -6.76
N ARG A 246 15.47 -9.96 -7.83
CA ARG A 246 14.98 -11.10 -8.62
C ARG A 246 14.89 -12.36 -7.79
N ASP A 247 15.96 -12.70 -7.08
CA ASP A 247 16.01 -13.90 -6.23
C ASP A 247 14.93 -13.84 -5.15
N THR A 248 14.79 -12.70 -4.48
CA THR A 248 13.80 -12.52 -3.42
C THR A 248 12.37 -12.59 -3.96
N PHE A 249 12.09 -12.05 -5.16
CA PHE A 249 10.78 -12.17 -5.79
C PHE A 249 10.33 -13.63 -5.93
N TYR A 250 11.24 -14.52 -6.30
CA TYR A 250 10.92 -15.95 -6.47
C TYR A 250 11.02 -16.79 -5.20
N THR A 251 11.62 -16.28 -4.13
CA THR A 251 11.88 -17.06 -2.91
C THR A 251 11.09 -16.59 -1.70
N ILE A 252 10.61 -15.36 -1.68
CA ILE A 252 9.81 -14.83 -0.57
C ILE A 252 8.57 -15.70 -0.32
N SER A 253 8.22 -15.88 0.95
CA SER A 253 7.12 -16.76 1.38
C SER A 253 7.26 -18.19 0.81
N ASP A 254 8.47 -18.73 0.83
CA ASP A 254 8.79 -20.05 0.25
C ASP A 254 8.37 -20.20 -1.22
N GLY A 255 8.44 -19.11 -1.99
CA GLY A 255 8.06 -19.04 -3.40
C GLY A 255 6.56 -18.90 -3.66
N GLN A 256 5.74 -18.88 -2.63
CA GLN A 256 4.28 -18.80 -2.77
C GLN A 256 3.83 -17.46 -3.37
N TYR A 257 4.54 -16.36 -3.07
CA TYR A 257 4.27 -15.05 -3.65
C TYR A 257 4.31 -15.07 -5.18
N ALA A 258 5.46 -15.45 -5.74
CA ALA A 258 5.62 -15.49 -7.19
C ALA A 258 4.65 -16.48 -7.86
N GLN A 259 4.45 -17.66 -7.24
CA GLN A 259 3.54 -18.66 -7.78
C GLN A 259 2.11 -18.13 -7.86
N LEU A 260 1.60 -17.48 -6.81
CA LEU A 260 0.24 -16.95 -6.78
C LEU A 260 0.04 -15.84 -7.84
N ILE A 261 0.99 -14.91 -7.94
CA ILE A 261 0.93 -13.83 -8.93
C ILE A 261 0.97 -14.41 -10.36
N ILE A 262 1.79 -15.44 -10.59
CA ILE A 262 1.87 -16.16 -11.87
C ILE A 262 0.56 -16.88 -12.19
N ASP A 263 -0.06 -17.53 -11.22
CA ASP A 263 -1.33 -18.24 -11.40
C ASP A 263 -2.48 -17.27 -11.71
N LEU A 264 -2.49 -16.09 -11.10
CA LEU A 264 -3.51 -15.07 -11.34
C LEU A 264 -3.36 -14.36 -12.71
N PHE A 265 -2.13 -14.01 -13.09
CA PHE A 265 -1.89 -13.09 -14.20
C PHE A 265 -1.12 -13.70 -15.39
N GLY A 266 -0.62 -14.90 -15.22
CA GLY A 266 0.15 -15.65 -16.25
C GLY A 266 1.65 -15.35 -16.20
N ARG A 267 2.45 -16.42 -16.30
CA ARG A 267 3.92 -16.38 -16.19
C ARG A 267 4.58 -15.35 -17.10
N SER A 268 4.25 -15.38 -18.38
CA SER A 268 4.89 -14.51 -19.38
C SER A 268 4.68 -13.03 -19.09
N ARG A 269 3.51 -12.66 -18.55
CA ARG A 269 3.21 -11.28 -18.16
C ARG A 269 3.99 -10.88 -16.92
N VAL A 270 3.96 -11.71 -15.88
CA VAL A 270 4.65 -11.44 -14.61
C VAL A 270 6.15 -11.32 -14.81
N GLU A 271 6.76 -12.28 -15.53
CA GLU A 271 8.20 -12.26 -15.83
C GLU A 271 8.59 -11.02 -16.65
N LYS A 272 7.77 -10.67 -17.65
CA LYS A 272 8.03 -9.45 -18.43
C LYS A 272 7.97 -8.19 -17.59
N GLU A 273 6.95 -8.05 -16.76
CA GLU A 273 6.79 -6.88 -15.88
C GLU A 273 7.95 -6.78 -14.85
N LEU A 274 8.38 -7.92 -14.30
CA LEU A 274 9.54 -7.98 -13.40
C LEU A 274 10.82 -7.53 -14.10
N GLU A 275 11.12 -8.09 -15.30
CA GLU A 275 12.33 -7.73 -16.03
C GLU A 275 12.28 -6.28 -16.55
N ASP A 276 11.12 -5.78 -16.96
CA ASP A 276 10.94 -4.38 -17.33
C ASP A 276 11.26 -3.47 -16.11
N PHE A 277 10.82 -3.83 -14.90
CA PHE A 277 11.17 -3.12 -13.67
C PHE A 277 12.66 -3.23 -13.35
N LEU A 278 13.24 -4.44 -13.41
CA LEU A 278 14.66 -4.66 -13.12
C LEU A 278 15.61 -4.03 -14.16
N SER A 279 15.08 -3.56 -15.29
CA SER A 279 15.87 -2.87 -16.32
C SER A 279 16.27 -1.44 -15.93
N PHE A 280 15.60 -0.83 -14.96
CA PHE A 280 15.94 0.53 -14.50
C PHE A 280 17.35 0.64 -13.90
N ASP A 281 17.92 1.83 -13.96
CA ASP A 281 19.12 2.18 -13.22
C ASP A 281 18.73 2.63 -11.81
N PHE A 282 18.92 1.73 -10.85
CA PHE A 282 18.52 1.98 -9.48
C PHE A 282 19.49 2.87 -8.72
N PHE A 283 18.93 3.76 -7.94
CA PHE A 283 19.63 4.61 -6.96
C PHE A 283 18.95 4.45 -5.59
N PRO A 284 19.62 4.87 -4.49
CA PRO A 284 19.00 4.85 -3.16
C PRO A 284 17.68 5.61 -3.15
N ARG A 285 16.61 4.93 -2.82
CA ARG A 285 15.25 5.45 -2.75
C ARG A 285 14.49 4.76 -1.63
N SER A 286 13.50 5.46 -1.13
CA SER A 286 12.65 4.99 -0.04
C SER A 286 11.26 5.58 -0.14
N GLY A 287 10.31 4.94 0.48
CA GLY A 287 8.95 5.42 0.47
C GLY A 287 8.02 4.59 1.34
N GLY A 288 6.78 5.00 1.43
CA GLY A 288 5.82 4.36 2.31
C GLY A 288 4.37 4.76 2.04
N GLY A 289 3.49 4.09 2.76
CA GLY A 289 2.06 4.31 2.73
C GLY A 289 1.54 4.76 4.09
N ILE A 290 0.68 5.78 4.08
CA ILE A 290 0.02 6.35 5.23
C ILE A 290 -1.44 5.91 5.20
N GLY A 291 -1.87 5.13 6.19
CA GLY A 291 -3.27 4.75 6.36
C GLY A 291 -4.11 5.96 6.76
N VAL A 292 -4.85 6.55 5.82
CA VAL A 292 -5.57 7.82 6.03
C VAL A 292 -6.56 7.73 7.19
N GLN A 293 -7.29 6.62 7.32
CA GLN A 293 -8.25 6.43 8.41
C GLN A 293 -7.57 6.33 9.78
N ARG A 294 -6.44 5.62 9.86
CA ARG A 294 -5.63 5.50 11.08
C ARG A 294 -5.07 6.86 11.49
N LEU A 295 -4.54 7.63 10.53
CA LEU A 295 -4.08 8.99 10.77
C LEU A 295 -5.21 9.92 11.22
N MET A 296 -6.40 9.85 10.59
CA MET A 296 -7.58 10.61 11.03
C MET A 296 -7.96 10.30 12.48
N SER A 297 -7.78 9.06 12.90
CA SER A 297 -8.04 8.64 14.29
C SER A 297 -6.99 9.19 15.25
N ALA A 298 -5.73 9.20 14.88
CA ALA A 298 -4.62 9.73 15.68
C ALA A 298 -4.68 11.28 15.83
N LEU A 299 -5.23 11.98 14.85
CA LEU A 299 -5.41 13.44 14.84
C LEU A 299 -6.71 13.92 15.54
N SER A 300 -7.48 13.00 16.15
CA SER A 300 -8.84 13.30 16.66
C SER A 300 -8.91 13.71 18.12
#